data_595542f4efa1eeb18f80df5ef6cb9352
#
_entry.id   595542f4efa1eeb18f80df5ef6cb9352
#
_cell.length_a   1.000
_cell.length_b   1.000
_cell.length_c   1.000
_cell.angle_alpha   90.00
_cell.angle_beta   90.00
_cell.angle_gamma   90.00
#
_symmetry.space_group_name_H-M   'P 1'
#
loop_
_entity.id
_entity.type
_entity.pdbx_description
1 polymer ?
#
loop_
_entity_poly.entity_id
_entity_poly.type
_entity_poly.pdbx_seq_one_letter_code
_entity_poly.pdbx_strand_id
1 'polypeptide(L)'
;MKSHGPARGRVIGPHPAATPAARGHSAPAPDNAAVHDPDTTAVIDFETTGMGPAQGARATEVAVVLLRGGRVVDRYASLMRTGVRVPPFIEQLTGISNRMLATAPPAAQVMREVAEFSRGAARVAHNAAFDRGFWQHEWALAGLPPDAAAPAEFGCTLLLSRRLWPEAPGHKLGTLAQFHGIAPAGRAHRALADAEVAAQLWLRITDEVQRRWSASTPFGLLCALQRTPRPQLARAVARYFDGAAAGG
;
A
#
# COMPACT_ATOMS: atom_id res chain seq x y z
N MET A 1 11.82 48.95 34.27
CA MET A 1 12.49 48.36 33.12
C MET A 1 12.81 46.91 33.45
N LYS A 2 12.04 45.95 32.96
CA LYS A 2 12.27 44.51 33.17
C LYS A 2 12.70 43.93 31.81
N SER A 3 13.95 43.47 31.74
CA SER A 3 14.55 42.84 30.58
C SER A 3 14.05 41.39 30.42
N HIS A 4 13.42 41.07 29.28
CA HIS A 4 13.08 39.72 28.92
C HIS A 4 14.26 39.11 28.13
N GLY A 5 14.88 38.09 28.66
CA GLY A 5 15.89 37.28 27.99
C GLY A 5 15.24 36.32 26.96
N PRO A 6 15.97 35.90 25.91
CA PRO A 6 15.41 35.07 24.84
C PRO A 6 15.23 33.62 25.30
N ALA A 7 14.09 33.04 24.92
CA ALA A 7 13.75 31.64 25.13
C ALA A 7 14.71 30.73 24.34
N ARG A 8 15.37 29.81 25.05
CA ARG A 8 16.22 28.76 24.46
C ARG A 8 15.35 27.73 23.73
N GLY A 9 15.52 27.63 22.43
CA GLY A 9 14.92 26.60 21.61
C GLY A 9 15.45 25.21 22.01
N ARG A 10 14.52 24.29 22.28
CA ARG A 10 14.81 22.90 22.62
C ARG A 10 15.11 22.17 21.32
N VAL A 11 16.36 21.79 21.09
CA VAL A 11 16.79 20.90 20.01
C VAL A 11 16.26 19.51 20.35
N ILE A 12 15.30 19.02 19.55
CA ILE A 12 14.83 17.63 19.62
C ILE A 12 15.85 16.79 18.85
N GLY A 13 16.61 15.97 19.54
CA GLY A 13 17.52 14.97 18.99
C GLY A 13 16.76 13.88 18.21
N PRO A 14 17.47 13.04 17.42
CA PRO A 14 16.84 11.99 16.63
C PRO A 14 16.08 11.02 17.53
N HIS A 15 14.82 10.75 17.18
CA HIS A 15 13.99 9.76 17.84
C HIS A 15 14.71 8.39 17.84
N PRO A 16 14.79 7.70 18.98
CA PRO A 16 15.27 6.33 19.01
C PRO A 16 14.30 5.42 18.23
N ALA A 17 14.87 4.49 17.49
CA ALA A 17 14.12 3.45 16.81
C ALA A 17 13.16 2.76 17.79
N ALA A 18 11.88 2.63 17.40
CA ALA A 18 10.90 1.93 18.19
C ALA A 18 11.35 0.48 18.40
N THR A 19 11.59 0.13 19.65
CA THR A 19 11.85 -1.24 20.10
C THR A 19 10.57 -2.06 19.87
N PRO A 20 10.61 -3.24 19.25
CA PRO A 20 9.42 -4.08 19.11
C PRO A 20 8.96 -4.50 20.50
N ALA A 21 7.73 -4.16 20.85
CA ALA A 21 7.09 -4.60 22.09
C ALA A 21 6.95 -6.12 22.07
N ALA A 22 7.58 -6.81 23.04
CA ALA A 22 7.41 -8.21 23.28
C ALA A 22 5.94 -8.51 23.59
N ARG A 23 5.23 -9.11 22.66
CA ARG A 23 3.89 -9.67 22.90
C ARG A 23 4.06 -11.10 23.44
N GLY A 24 3.40 -11.38 24.55
CA GLY A 24 3.34 -12.71 25.15
C GLY A 24 2.81 -13.72 24.14
N HIS A 25 3.59 -14.80 23.94
CA HIS A 25 3.22 -15.91 23.08
C HIS A 25 2.14 -16.75 23.79
N SER A 26 0.88 -16.56 23.36
CA SER A 26 -0.10 -17.64 23.44
C SER A 26 0.10 -18.49 22.18
N ALA A 27 0.35 -19.80 22.35
CA ALA A 27 0.50 -20.74 21.25
C ALA A 27 -0.72 -20.69 20.33
N PRO A 28 -0.56 -20.66 18.99
CA PRO A 28 -1.69 -20.71 18.08
C PRO A 28 -2.32 -22.11 18.11
N ALA A 29 -3.64 -22.15 18.18
CA ALA A 29 -4.42 -23.36 17.94
C ALA A 29 -4.18 -23.84 16.49
N PRO A 30 -4.15 -25.17 16.23
CA PRO A 30 -3.93 -25.70 14.89
C PRO A 30 -5.17 -25.53 14.01
N ASP A 31 -4.91 -25.38 12.72
CA ASP A 31 -5.85 -25.47 11.59
C ASP A 31 -7.08 -24.56 11.62
N ASN A 32 -6.88 -23.36 11.06
CA ASN A 32 -7.97 -22.74 10.31
C ASN A 32 -7.42 -22.41 8.92
N ALA A 33 -7.90 -23.14 7.89
CA ALA A 33 -7.70 -22.77 6.50
C ALA A 33 -8.00 -21.26 6.38
N ALA A 34 -7.02 -20.49 5.95
CA ALA A 34 -7.10 -19.03 5.91
C ALA A 34 -8.33 -18.62 5.10
N VAL A 35 -9.43 -18.37 5.79
CA VAL A 35 -10.64 -17.81 5.18
C VAL A 35 -10.23 -16.42 4.74
N HIS A 36 -10.23 -16.20 3.42
CA HIS A 36 -10.14 -14.87 2.87
C HIS A 36 -11.21 -14.01 3.54
N ASP A 37 -10.79 -13.01 4.32
CA ASP A 37 -11.72 -12.01 4.84
C ASP A 37 -11.99 -11.00 3.70
N PRO A 38 -13.15 -11.12 3.00
CA PRO A 38 -13.45 -10.32 1.82
C PRO A 38 -13.47 -8.82 2.09
N ASP A 39 -13.53 -8.44 3.36
CA ASP A 39 -13.59 -7.06 3.81
C ASP A 39 -12.22 -6.47 4.14
N THR A 40 -11.16 -7.27 4.08
CA THR A 40 -9.81 -6.79 4.37
C THR A 40 -9.04 -6.45 3.09
N THR A 41 -8.50 -5.23 3.05
CA THR A 41 -7.66 -4.73 1.95
C THR A 41 -6.29 -4.32 2.51
N ALA A 42 -5.22 -4.78 1.85
CA ALA A 42 -3.84 -4.39 2.12
C ALA A 42 -3.38 -3.38 1.05
N VAL A 43 -3.21 -2.12 1.45
CA VAL A 43 -2.66 -1.08 0.57
C VAL A 43 -1.15 -1.07 0.73
N ILE A 44 -0.45 -1.31 -0.37
CA ILE A 44 0.99 -1.59 -0.40
C ILE A 44 1.70 -0.49 -1.17
N ASP A 45 2.88 -0.12 -0.69
CA ASP A 45 3.80 0.77 -1.39
C ASP A 45 5.24 0.29 -1.18
N PHE A 46 6.06 0.35 -2.24
CA PHE A 46 7.47 0.01 -2.23
C PHE A 46 8.35 1.18 -2.62
N GLU A 47 9.38 1.47 -1.81
CA GLU A 47 10.55 2.21 -2.29
C GLU A 47 11.59 1.24 -2.85
N THR A 48 12.31 1.67 -3.90
CA THR A 48 13.13 0.75 -4.69
C THR A 48 14.43 1.37 -5.13
N THR A 49 15.39 0.56 -5.59
CA THR A 49 16.65 1.04 -6.18
C THR A 49 16.53 1.46 -7.63
N GLY A 50 15.36 1.30 -8.27
CA GLY A 50 15.14 1.61 -9.68
C GLY A 50 13.77 1.19 -10.19
N MET A 51 13.58 1.20 -11.50
CA MET A 51 12.26 1.14 -12.13
C MET A 51 11.62 -0.25 -12.18
N GLY A 52 12.38 -1.33 -12.04
CA GLY A 52 11.79 -2.65 -12.08
C GLY A 52 12.79 -3.79 -11.81
N PRO A 53 12.27 -4.93 -11.32
CA PRO A 53 13.10 -6.09 -11.01
C PRO A 53 13.83 -6.68 -12.23
N ALA A 54 13.23 -6.60 -13.42
CA ALA A 54 13.83 -7.09 -14.66
C ALA A 54 15.14 -6.35 -15.02
N GLN A 55 15.35 -5.14 -14.50
CA GLN A 55 16.58 -4.37 -14.64
C GLN A 55 17.50 -4.50 -13.42
N GLY A 56 17.27 -5.48 -12.57
CA GLY A 56 18.07 -5.73 -11.36
C GLY A 56 17.73 -4.80 -10.17
N ALA A 57 16.66 -4.01 -10.26
CA ALA A 57 16.24 -3.19 -9.13
C ALA A 57 15.64 -4.07 -8.03
N ARG A 58 15.83 -3.64 -6.77
CA ARG A 58 15.34 -4.32 -5.57
C ARG A 58 14.56 -3.35 -4.69
N ALA A 59 13.69 -3.88 -3.86
CA ALA A 59 13.00 -3.10 -2.85
C ALA A 59 13.97 -2.60 -1.75
N THR A 60 13.77 -1.39 -1.27
CA THR A 60 14.53 -0.77 -0.17
C THR A 60 13.67 -0.49 1.06
N GLU A 61 12.39 -0.31 0.87
CA GLU A 61 11.38 -0.16 1.93
C GLU A 61 10.07 -0.78 1.43
N VAL A 62 9.28 -1.34 2.32
CA VAL A 62 7.89 -1.74 2.06
C VAL A 62 7.00 -1.21 3.17
N ALA A 63 5.82 -0.77 2.80
CA ALA A 63 4.75 -0.48 3.74
C ALA A 63 3.44 -1.15 3.33
N VAL A 64 2.66 -1.52 4.33
CA VAL A 64 1.32 -2.08 4.18
C VAL A 64 0.38 -1.39 5.17
N VAL A 65 -0.70 -0.84 4.65
CA VAL A 65 -1.81 -0.30 5.45
C VAL A 65 -3.00 -1.22 5.31
N LEU A 66 -3.46 -1.81 6.40
CA LEU A 66 -4.64 -2.67 6.40
C LEU A 66 -5.91 -1.83 6.58
N LEU A 67 -6.86 -2.06 5.69
CA LEU A 67 -8.21 -1.52 5.75
C LEU A 67 -9.19 -2.64 6.04
N ARG A 68 -10.16 -2.39 6.93
CA ARG A 68 -11.29 -3.28 7.18
C ARG A 68 -12.53 -2.44 7.52
N GLY A 69 -13.67 -2.77 6.90
CA GLY A 69 -14.91 -2.03 7.12
C GLY A 69 -14.78 -0.52 6.86
N GLY A 70 -14.06 -0.12 5.81
CA GLY A 70 -13.84 1.29 5.45
C GLY A 70 -12.91 2.07 6.40
N ARG A 71 -12.11 1.41 7.22
CA ARG A 71 -11.21 2.04 8.20
C ARG A 71 -9.82 1.45 8.16
N VAL A 72 -8.82 2.28 8.45
CA VAL A 72 -7.46 1.80 8.72
C VAL A 72 -7.43 1.08 10.06
N VAL A 73 -7.04 -0.20 10.06
CA VAL A 73 -7.00 -1.03 11.28
C VAL A 73 -5.58 -1.30 11.75
N ASP A 74 -4.60 -1.39 10.85
CA ASP A 74 -3.20 -1.62 11.22
C ASP A 74 -2.23 -1.11 10.15
N ARG A 75 -0.94 -1.04 10.48
CA ARG A 75 0.14 -0.57 9.61
C ARG A 75 1.40 -1.39 9.84
N TYR A 76 2.10 -1.67 8.78
CA TYR A 76 3.43 -2.26 8.81
C TYR A 76 4.36 -1.44 7.91
N ALA A 77 5.58 -1.20 8.34
CA ALA A 77 6.61 -0.62 7.47
C ALA A 77 8.00 -1.10 7.90
N SER A 78 8.84 -1.41 6.94
CA SER A 78 10.22 -1.80 7.19
C SER A 78 11.14 -1.48 6.03
N LEU A 79 12.35 -1.03 6.34
CA LEU A 79 13.46 -1.06 5.40
C LEU A 79 13.82 -2.50 5.07
N MET A 80 14.39 -2.71 3.87
CA MET A 80 14.74 -4.04 3.34
C MET A 80 16.19 -4.09 2.87
N ARG A 81 17.01 -4.91 3.52
CA ARG A 81 18.39 -5.13 3.09
C ARG A 81 18.45 -6.19 1.99
N THR A 82 18.69 -5.76 0.77
CA THR A 82 18.71 -6.61 -0.43
C THR A 82 20.13 -6.86 -0.97
N GLY A 83 21.13 -6.16 -0.46
CA GLY A 83 22.51 -6.22 -0.98
C GLY A 83 22.74 -5.38 -2.26
N VAL A 84 21.69 -4.83 -2.87
CA VAL A 84 21.81 -3.93 -4.01
C VAL A 84 21.98 -2.51 -3.53
N ARG A 85 22.91 -1.78 -4.16
CA ARG A 85 23.23 -0.42 -3.77
C ARG A 85 22.17 0.57 -4.25
N VAL A 86 21.77 1.48 -3.37
CA VAL A 86 20.86 2.60 -3.72
C VAL A 86 21.66 3.63 -4.54
N PRO A 87 21.19 3.98 -5.75
CA PRO A 87 21.81 5.05 -6.53
C PRO A 87 21.63 6.43 -5.84
N PRO A 88 22.59 7.38 -6.02
CA PRO A 88 22.53 8.67 -5.35
C PRO A 88 21.23 9.46 -5.60
N PHE A 89 20.68 9.41 -6.80
CA PHE A 89 19.43 10.12 -7.12
C PHE A 89 18.20 9.51 -6.43
N ILE A 90 18.20 8.18 -6.22
CA ILE A 90 17.15 7.49 -5.43
C ILE A 90 17.30 7.84 -3.94
N GLU A 91 18.54 7.85 -3.42
CA GLU A 91 18.79 8.29 -2.04
C GLU A 91 18.33 9.73 -1.80
N GLN A 92 18.55 10.62 -2.76
CA GLN A 92 18.06 12.00 -2.70
C GLN A 92 16.51 12.06 -2.71
N LEU A 93 15.88 11.24 -3.53
CA LEU A 93 14.43 11.20 -3.68
C LEU A 93 13.73 10.65 -2.42
N THR A 94 14.15 9.45 -2.00
CA THR A 94 13.50 8.70 -0.90
C THR A 94 14.05 9.05 0.48
N GLY A 95 15.30 9.51 0.56
CA GLY A 95 16.06 9.68 1.79
C GLY A 95 16.58 8.37 2.36
N ILE A 96 16.45 7.25 1.65
CA ILE A 96 16.93 5.92 2.09
C ILE A 96 18.37 5.74 1.64
N SER A 97 19.30 5.76 2.59
CA SER A 97 20.73 5.66 2.31
C SER A 97 21.22 4.21 2.36
N ASN A 98 22.34 3.93 1.65
CA ASN A 98 23.04 2.66 1.76
C ASN A 98 23.43 2.33 3.21
N ARG A 99 23.75 3.35 4.03
CA ARG A 99 24.06 3.19 5.45
C ARG A 99 22.84 2.69 6.24
N MET A 100 21.66 3.22 5.98
CA MET A 100 20.41 2.76 6.61
C MET A 100 20.13 1.29 6.24
N LEU A 101 20.30 0.93 4.98
CA LEU A 101 20.05 -0.43 4.51
C LEU A 101 21.08 -1.44 5.04
N ALA A 102 22.29 -1.04 5.36
CA ALA A 102 23.31 -1.94 5.92
C ALA A 102 22.87 -2.56 7.25
N THR A 103 22.09 -1.84 8.06
CA THR A 103 21.56 -2.29 9.37
C THR A 103 20.10 -2.74 9.31
N ALA A 104 19.45 -2.65 8.15
CA ALA A 104 18.07 -3.08 7.97
C ALA A 104 17.93 -4.60 8.02
N PRO A 105 16.73 -5.12 8.36
CA PRO A 105 16.46 -6.55 8.30
C PRO A 105 16.65 -7.11 6.87
N PRO A 106 17.03 -8.38 6.73
CA PRO A 106 17.09 -9.04 5.42
C PRO A 106 15.73 -8.97 4.71
N ALA A 107 15.72 -8.68 3.40
CA ALA A 107 14.49 -8.56 2.64
C ALA A 107 13.59 -9.79 2.73
N ALA A 108 14.17 -11.01 2.71
CA ALA A 108 13.41 -12.23 2.85
C ALA A 108 12.71 -12.38 4.23
N GLN A 109 13.28 -11.83 5.30
CA GLN A 109 12.62 -11.77 6.61
C GLN A 109 11.44 -10.81 6.55
N VAL A 110 11.66 -9.59 6.04
CA VAL A 110 10.62 -8.56 5.92
C VAL A 110 9.44 -9.08 5.09
N MET A 111 9.72 -9.78 3.97
CA MET A 111 8.65 -10.33 3.13
C MET A 111 7.86 -11.44 3.83
N ARG A 112 8.47 -12.25 4.70
CA ARG A 112 7.72 -13.21 5.55
C ARG A 112 6.80 -12.51 6.54
N GLU A 113 7.28 -11.44 7.17
CA GLU A 113 6.47 -10.64 8.09
C GLU A 113 5.31 -9.95 7.36
N VAL A 114 5.56 -9.40 6.17
CA VAL A 114 4.53 -8.81 5.29
C VAL A 114 3.51 -9.85 4.85
N ALA A 115 3.95 -11.05 4.49
CA ALA A 115 3.07 -12.15 4.10
C ALA A 115 2.12 -12.54 5.23
N GLU A 116 2.63 -12.63 6.46
CA GLU A 116 1.80 -12.92 7.64
C GLU A 116 0.86 -11.76 7.95
N PHE A 117 1.35 -10.52 7.91
CA PHE A 117 0.59 -9.31 8.21
C PHE A 117 -0.59 -9.09 7.25
N SER A 118 -0.40 -9.40 5.96
CA SER A 118 -1.40 -9.17 4.90
C SER A 118 -2.09 -10.45 4.41
N ARG A 119 -2.00 -11.54 5.17
CA ARG A 119 -2.54 -12.86 4.79
C ARG A 119 -4.00 -12.77 4.39
N GLY A 120 -4.33 -13.27 3.20
CA GLY A 120 -5.69 -13.32 2.66
C GLY A 120 -6.29 -11.97 2.27
N ALA A 121 -5.65 -10.84 2.57
CA ALA A 121 -6.16 -9.51 2.21
C ALA A 121 -6.05 -9.24 0.71
N ALA A 122 -7.05 -8.57 0.15
CA ALA A 122 -6.99 -8.05 -1.21
C ALA A 122 -5.92 -6.96 -1.32
N ARG A 123 -5.06 -7.02 -2.34
CA ARG A 123 -3.90 -6.13 -2.49
C ARG A 123 -4.23 -4.93 -3.37
N VAL A 124 -3.85 -3.75 -2.92
CA VAL A 124 -4.06 -2.48 -3.61
C VAL A 124 -2.76 -1.67 -3.60
N ALA A 125 -2.49 -0.94 -4.68
CA ALA A 125 -1.40 0.03 -4.73
C ALA A 125 -1.75 1.20 -5.65
N HIS A 126 -0.97 2.29 -5.56
CA HIS A 126 -1.05 3.38 -6.54
C HIS A 126 -0.06 3.11 -7.67
N ASN A 127 -0.56 2.99 -8.91
CA ASN A 127 0.23 2.47 -10.04
C ASN A 127 0.63 0.99 -9.84
N ALA A 128 -0.33 0.19 -9.45
CA ALA A 128 -0.17 -1.17 -8.92
C ALA A 128 0.68 -2.13 -9.79
N ALA A 129 0.87 -1.86 -11.08
CA ALA A 129 1.76 -2.66 -11.92
C ALA A 129 3.22 -2.63 -11.43
N PHE A 130 3.65 -1.48 -10.90
CA PHE A 130 4.98 -1.29 -10.33
C PHE A 130 5.13 -2.10 -9.04
N ASP A 131 4.29 -1.86 -8.06
CA ASP A 131 4.36 -2.54 -6.75
C ASP A 131 4.14 -4.04 -6.86
N ARG A 132 3.23 -4.48 -7.71
CA ARG A 132 3.02 -5.90 -8.00
C ARG A 132 4.27 -6.57 -8.55
N GLY A 133 5.04 -5.89 -9.41
CA GLY A 133 6.30 -6.41 -9.94
C GLY A 133 7.32 -6.67 -8.83
N PHE A 134 7.50 -5.71 -7.92
CA PHE A 134 8.38 -5.87 -6.76
C PHE A 134 7.84 -6.87 -5.75
N TRP A 135 6.53 -6.85 -5.47
CA TRP A 135 5.89 -7.85 -4.62
C TRP A 135 6.20 -9.28 -5.09
N GLN A 136 5.94 -9.57 -6.35
CA GLN A 136 6.16 -10.91 -6.92
C GLN A 136 7.64 -11.31 -6.88
N HIS A 137 8.51 -10.38 -7.19
CA HIS A 137 9.96 -10.62 -7.22
C HIS A 137 10.51 -10.89 -5.81
N GLU A 138 10.24 -10.03 -4.84
CA GLU A 138 10.71 -10.18 -3.46
C GLU A 138 10.06 -11.38 -2.76
N TRP A 139 8.80 -11.67 -3.09
CA TRP A 139 8.09 -12.86 -2.61
C TRP A 139 8.76 -14.15 -3.06
N ALA A 140 9.11 -14.25 -4.33
CA ALA A 140 9.81 -15.40 -4.90
C ALA A 140 11.22 -15.56 -4.30
N LEU A 141 11.96 -14.46 -4.13
CA LEU A 141 13.29 -14.48 -3.51
C LEU A 141 13.25 -14.84 -2.02
N ALA A 142 12.16 -14.57 -1.34
CA ALA A 142 11.94 -14.99 0.05
C ALA A 142 11.55 -16.48 0.17
N GLY A 143 11.35 -17.19 -0.95
CA GLY A 143 10.93 -18.59 -0.98
C GLY A 143 9.51 -18.81 -0.46
N LEU A 144 8.65 -17.81 -0.56
CA LEU A 144 7.28 -17.89 -0.05
C LEU A 144 6.38 -18.65 -1.03
N PRO A 145 5.49 -19.53 -0.52
CA PRO A 145 4.49 -20.18 -1.37
C PRO A 145 3.46 -19.16 -1.89
N PRO A 146 2.75 -19.47 -2.99
CA PRO A 146 1.65 -18.64 -3.45
C PRO A 146 0.63 -18.42 -2.32
N ASP A 147 0.20 -17.16 -2.15
CA ASP A 147 -0.89 -16.81 -1.23
C ASP A 147 -2.23 -17.12 -1.92
N ALA A 148 -2.69 -18.37 -1.76
CA ALA A 148 -3.92 -18.84 -2.37
C ALA A 148 -5.18 -18.21 -1.75
N ALA A 149 -5.08 -17.62 -0.56
CA ALA A 149 -6.19 -16.98 0.13
C ALA A 149 -6.45 -15.55 -0.37
N ALA A 150 -5.44 -14.90 -0.96
CA ALA A 150 -5.59 -13.54 -1.47
C ALA A 150 -5.90 -13.53 -2.98
N PRO A 151 -6.71 -12.56 -3.46
CA PRO A 151 -6.92 -12.37 -4.90
C PRO A 151 -5.59 -12.19 -5.63
N ALA A 152 -5.42 -12.85 -6.78
CA ALA A 152 -4.20 -12.74 -7.61
C ALA A 152 -4.03 -11.34 -8.21
N GLU A 153 -5.13 -10.62 -8.39
CA GLU A 153 -5.16 -9.27 -8.97
C GLU A 153 -4.89 -8.20 -7.90
N PHE A 154 -4.22 -7.14 -8.34
CA PHE A 154 -4.06 -5.93 -7.53
C PHE A 154 -5.07 -4.87 -7.94
N GLY A 155 -5.76 -4.26 -6.98
CA GLY A 155 -6.51 -3.04 -7.18
C GLY A 155 -5.55 -1.87 -7.45
N CYS A 156 -5.90 -1.00 -8.40
CA CYS A 156 -5.04 0.10 -8.82
C CYS A 156 -5.76 1.44 -8.67
N THR A 157 -5.37 2.22 -7.65
CA THR A 157 -5.98 3.53 -7.41
C THR A 157 -5.72 4.51 -8.56
N LEU A 158 -4.57 4.42 -9.27
CA LEU A 158 -4.28 5.21 -10.46
C LEU A 158 -5.28 4.92 -11.60
N LEU A 159 -5.53 3.64 -11.90
CA LEU A 159 -6.43 3.27 -12.99
C LEU A 159 -7.88 3.63 -12.65
N LEU A 160 -8.32 3.41 -11.44
CA LEU A 160 -9.66 3.75 -10.98
C LEU A 160 -9.87 5.27 -10.95
N SER A 161 -8.90 6.05 -10.46
CA SER A 161 -9.01 7.50 -10.44
C SER A 161 -9.13 8.11 -11.85
N ARG A 162 -8.41 7.57 -12.84
CA ARG A 162 -8.55 7.98 -14.24
C ARG A 162 -9.96 7.77 -14.81
N ARG A 163 -10.70 6.84 -14.26
CA ARG A 163 -12.07 6.51 -14.68
C ARG A 163 -13.13 7.32 -13.95
N LEU A 164 -12.90 7.50 -12.64
CA LEU A 164 -13.87 8.15 -11.77
C LEU A 164 -13.76 9.68 -11.80
N TRP A 165 -12.53 10.21 -11.90
CA TRP A 165 -12.25 11.66 -11.84
C TRP A 165 -11.36 12.12 -13.00
N PRO A 166 -11.86 12.04 -14.23
CA PRO A 166 -11.09 12.49 -15.41
C PRO A 166 -10.79 13.99 -15.39
N GLU A 167 -11.55 14.76 -14.60
CA GLU A 167 -11.38 16.20 -14.38
C GLU A 167 -10.23 16.54 -13.43
N ALA A 168 -9.67 15.56 -12.72
CA ALA A 168 -8.52 15.79 -11.86
C ALA A 168 -7.33 16.34 -12.67
N PRO A 169 -6.57 17.31 -12.15
CA PRO A 169 -5.47 17.95 -12.88
C PRO A 169 -4.30 16.99 -13.19
N GLY A 170 -4.33 15.81 -12.62
CA GLY A 170 -3.40 14.72 -12.85
C GLY A 170 -3.69 13.54 -11.94
N HIS A 171 -3.09 12.40 -12.25
CA HIS A 171 -3.37 11.14 -11.52
C HIS A 171 -2.15 10.58 -10.79
N LYS A 172 -1.10 11.39 -10.55
CA LYS A 172 -0.05 11.07 -9.60
C LYS A 172 -0.62 11.12 -8.18
N LEU A 173 -0.11 10.31 -7.27
CA LEU A 173 -0.61 10.18 -5.91
C LEU A 173 -0.73 11.53 -5.19
N GLY A 174 0.33 12.34 -5.19
CA GLY A 174 0.33 13.66 -4.57
C GLY A 174 -0.68 14.64 -5.20
N THR A 175 -0.89 14.57 -6.54
CA THR A 175 -1.88 15.40 -7.22
C THR A 175 -3.30 15.01 -6.83
N LEU A 176 -3.58 13.71 -6.74
CA LEU A 176 -4.88 13.21 -6.28
C LEU A 176 -5.11 13.51 -4.81
N ALA A 177 -4.07 13.42 -3.97
CA ALA A 177 -4.15 13.81 -2.57
C ALA A 177 -4.62 15.28 -2.43
N GLN A 178 -4.00 16.19 -3.17
CA GLN A 178 -4.40 17.59 -3.19
C GLN A 178 -5.84 17.78 -3.70
N PHE A 179 -6.19 17.12 -4.81
CA PHE A 179 -7.53 17.19 -5.41
C PHE A 179 -8.64 16.74 -4.47
N HIS A 180 -8.37 15.72 -3.64
CA HIS A 180 -9.31 15.16 -2.68
C HIS A 180 -9.18 15.71 -1.25
N GLY A 181 -8.29 16.68 -1.01
CA GLY A 181 -8.04 17.21 0.32
C GLY A 181 -7.49 16.17 1.30
N ILE A 182 -6.74 15.18 0.82
CA ILE A 182 -6.07 14.19 1.64
C ILE A 182 -4.78 14.81 2.18
N ALA A 183 -4.68 14.93 3.51
CA ALA A 183 -3.49 15.44 4.15
C ALA A 183 -2.31 14.46 3.99
N PRO A 184 -1.08 14.95 3.73
CA PRO A 184 0.09 14.09 3.72
C PRO A 184 0.30 13.44 5.09
N ALA A 185 0.56 12.14 5.13
CA ALA A 185 0.84 11.41 6.36
C ALA A 185 2.31 11.50 6.79
N GLY A 186 3.16 12.18 6.01
CA GLY A 186 4.59 12.31 6.25
C GLY A 186 5.33 12.86 5.03
N ARG A 187 6.63 12.56 4.94
CA ARG A 187 7.45 12.91 3.78
C ARG A 187 7.05 12.03 2.60
N ALA A 188 6.77 12.63 1.45
CA ALA A 188 6.59 11.91 0.20
C ALA A 188 7.83 11.06 -0.15
N HIS A 189 7.64 9.98 -0.88
CA HIS A 189 8.68 8.98 -1.18
C HIS A 189 9.24 8.32 0.09
N ARG A 190 8.34 8.00 1.02
CA ARG A 190 8.50 7.06 2.11
C ARG A 190 7.30 6.13 2.07
N ALA A 191 7.58 4.84 1.97
CA ALA A 191 6.56 3.84 1.67
C ALA A 191 5.32 3.93 2.59
N LEU A 192 5.49 4.18 3.89
CA LEU A 192 4.35 4.29 4.80
C LEU A 192 3.50 5.54 4.50
N ALA A 193 4.12 6.68 4.25
CA ALA A 193 3.39 7.91 3.96
C ALA A 193 2.59 7.79 2.66
N ASP A 194 3.19 7.21 1.63
CA ASP A 194 2.54 7.03 0.33
C ASP A 194 1.46 5.93 0.39
N ALA A 195 1.68 4.84 1.13
CA ALA A 195 0.65 3.81 1.39
C ALA A 195 -0.56 4.38 2.17
N GLU A 196 -0.36 5.26 3.14
CA GLU A 196 -1.46 5.91 3.89
C GLU A 196 -2.29 6.84 2.98
N VAL A 197 -1.64 7.62 2.12
CA VAL A 197 -2.35 8.46 1.14
C VAL A 197 -3.10 7.58 0.13
N ALA A 198 -2.47 6.50 -0.36
CA ALA A 198 -3.12 5.56 -1.27
C ALA A 198 -4.31 4.83 -0.60
N ALA A 199 -4.22 4.54 0.70
CA ALA A 199 -5.32 3.96 1.48
C ALA A 199 -6.51 4.93 1.59
N GLN A 200 -6.26 6.20 1.90
CA GLN A 200 -7.33 7.21 1.91
C GLN A 200 -7.94 7.38 0.51
N LEU A 201 -7.13 7.37 -0.54
CA LEU A 201 -7.62 7.43 -1.92
C LEU A 201 -8.47 6.20 -2.27
N TRP A 202 -8.09 5.01 -1.81
CA TRP A 202 -8.91 3.80 -2.00
C TRP A 202 -10.27 3.92 -1.34
N LEU A 203 -10.35 4.47 -0.13
CA LEU A 203 -11.62 4.75 0.53
C LEU A 203 -12.47 5.76 -0.25
N ARG A 204 -11.87 6.82 -0.79
CA ARG A 204 -12.60 7.76 -1.67
C ARG A 204 -13.12 7.08 -2.94
N ILE A 205 -12.37 6.13 -3.50
CA ILE A 205 -12.80 5.35 -4.68
C ILE A 205 -14.02 4.48 -4.33
N THR A 206 -13.99 3.78 -3.19
CA THR A 206 -15.11 2.94 -2.76
C THR A 206 -16.37 3.76 -2.51
N ASP A 207 -16.23 4.88 -1.80
CA ASP A 207 -17.33 5.82 -1.53
C ASP A 207 -17.91 6.38 -2.83
N GLU A 208 -17.07 6.75 -3.79
CA GLU A 208 -17.50 7.30 -5.08
C GLU A 208 -18.25 6.29 -5.92
N VAL A 209 -17.79 5.03 -5.96
CA VAL A 209 -18.50 3.94 -6.67
C VAL A 209 -19.85 3.69 -6.02
N GLN A 210 -19.90 3.61 -4.69
CA GLN A 210 -21.16 3.44 -3.96
C GLN A 210 -22.11 4.61 -4.20
N ARG A 211 -21.63 5.84 -4.16
CA ARG A 211 -22.42 7.05 -4.39
C ARG A 211 -23.00 7.12 -5.81
N ARG A 212 -22.19 6.78 -6.84
CA ARG A 212 -22.60 6.88 -8.26
C ARG A 212 -23.63 5.85 -8.66
N TRP A 213 -23.51 4.64 -8.15
CA TRP A 213 -24.30 3.51 -8.64
C TRP A 213 -25.15 2.83 -7.56
N SER A 214 -25.17 3.38 -6.32
CA SER A 214 -25.88 2.79 -5.17
C SER A 214 -25.59 1.30 -4.99
N ALA A 215 -24.33 0.90 -5.28
CA ALA A 215 -23.88 -0.49 -5.32
C ALA A 215 -22.86 -0.74 -4.21
N SER A 216 -22.85 -1.94 -3.65
CA SER A 216 -21.72 -2.40 -2.84
C SER A 216 -20.43 -2.41 -3.67
N THR A 217 -19.27 -2.36 -2.99
CA THR A 217 -17.96 -2.22 -3.65
C THR A 217 -17.06 -3.42 -3.39
N PRO A 218 -17.47 -4.65 -3.75
CA PRO A 218 -16.60 -5.81 -3.61
C PRO A 218 -15.33 -5.62 -4.44
N PHE A 219 -14.22 -6.15 -3.96
CA PHE A 219 -12.91 -5.99 -4.60
C PHE A 219 -12.91 -6.40 -6.09
N GLY A 220 -13.60 -7.49 -6.43
CA GLY A 220 -13.74 -7.95 -7.81
C GLY A 220 -14.43 -6.95 -8.74
N LEU A 221 -15.43 -6.20 -8.25
CA LEU A 221 -16.05 -5.11 -9.00
C LEU A 221 -15.01 -4.01 -9.29
N LEU A 222 -14.26 -3.56 -8.30
CA LEU A 222 -13.25 -2.52 -8.47
C LEU A 222 -12.16 -2.95 -9.46
N CYS A 223 -11.75 -4.22 -9.41
CA CYS A 223 -10.85 -4.81 -10.40
C CYS A 223 -11.45 -4.85 -11.81
N ALA A 224 -12.74 -5.11 -11.96
CA ALA A 224 -13.42 -5.00 -13.25
C ALA A 224 -13.48 -3.56 -13.77
N LEU A 225 -13.81 -2.60 -12.90
CA LEU A 225 -13.90 -1.19 -13.27
C LEU A 225 -12.55 -0.59 -13.67
N GLN A 226 -11.43 -0.97 -13.05
CA GLN A 226 -10.11 -0.47 -13.44
C GLN A 226 -9.70 -0.85 -14.87
N ARG A 227 -10.28 -1.91 -15.44
CA ARG A 227 -10.07 -2.36 -16.83
C ARG A 227 -11.12 -1.84 -17.81
N THR A 228 -12.25 -1.36 -17.29
CA THR A 228 -13.39 -0.95 -18.11
C THR A 228 -13.20 0.46 -18.67
N PRO A 229 -13.43 0.69 -19.98
CA PRO A 229 -13.48 2.03 -20.53
C PRO A 229 -14.55 2.89 -19.84
N ARG A 230 -14.25 4.16 -19.60
CA ARG A 230 -15.11 5.08 -18.85
C ARG A 230 -16.58 5.13 -19.29
N PRO A 231 -16.92 5.19 -20.60
CA PRO A 231 -18.33 5.20 -21.03
C PRO A 231 -19.13 3.93 -20.69
N GLN A 232 -18.42 2.85 -20.33
CA GLN A 232 -19.03 1.54 -20.06
C GLN A 232 -19.12 1.21 -18.56
N LEU A 233 -18.71 2.10 -17.67
CA LEU A 233 -18.65 1.82 -16.23
C LEU A 233 -20.00 1.43 -15.65
N ALA A 234 -21.07 2.20 -15.94
CA ALA A 234 -22.42 1.88 -15.44
C ALA A 234 -22.90 0.49 -15.90
N ARG A 235 -22.65 0.16 -17.18
CA ARG A 235 -22.98 -1.17 -17.71
C ARG A 235 -22.14 -2.29 -17.08
N ALA A 236 -20.88 -1.99 -16.75
CA ALA A 236 -20.02 -2.97 -16.07
C ALA A 236 -20.49 -3.25 -14.64
N VAL A 237 -20.94 -2.23 -13.91
CA VAL A 237 -21.55 -2.39 -12.58
C VAL A 237 -22.79 -3.26 -12.66
N ALA A 238 -23.74 -2.95 -13.56
CA ALA A 238 -24.96 -3.75 -13.73
C ALA A 238 -24.63 -5.21 -14.02
N ARG A 239 -23.77 -5.49 -15.03
CA ARG A 239 -23.37 -6.86 -15.40
C ARG A 239 -22.68 -7.63 -14.27
N TYR A 240 -21.93 -6.94 -13.41
CA TYR A 240 -21.25 -7.61 -12.30
C TYR A 240 -22.26 -8.23 -11.32
N PHE A 241 -23.33 -7.50 -11.01
CA PHE A 241 -24.36 -7.98 -10.08
C PHE A 241 -25.36 -8.92 -10.75
N ASP A 242 -25.70 -8.73 -12.04
CA ASP A 242 -26.53 -9.67 -12.80
C ASP A 242 -25.86 -11.05 -12.90
N GLY A 243 -24.55 -11.09 -13.17
CA GLY A 243 -23.77 -12.32 -13.22
C GLY A 243 -23.63 -13.01 -11.86
N ALA A 244 -23.56 -12.25 -10.76
CA ALA A 244 -23.53 -12.80 -9.41
C ALA A 244 -24.89 -13.40 -9.00
N ALA A 245 -25.99 -12.83 -9.47
CA ALA A 245 -27.34 -13.35 -9.21
C ALA A 245 -27.68 -14.63 -10.00
N ALA A 246 -27.00 -14.85 -11.15
CA ALA A 246 -27.21 -16.04 -11.99
C ALA A 246 -26.34 -17.25 -11.59
N GLY A 247 -25.38 -17.07 -10.70
CA GLY A 247 -24.42 -18.11 -10.26
C GLY A 247 -24.61 -18.60 -8.82
N GLY A 248 -25.63 -18.14 -8.10
CA GLY A 248 -26.03 -18.55 -6.76
C GLY A 248 -27.29 -19.37 -6.80
#